data_9cd5e4a013bd259d7d8e600e8847f442
#
_entry.id   9cd5e4a013bd259d7d8e600e8847f442
#
_cell.length_a   1.000
_cell.length_b   1.000
_cell.length_c   1.000
_cell.angle_alpha   90.00
_cell.angle_beta   90.00
_cell.angle_gamma   90.00
#
_symmetry.space_group_name_H-M   'P 1'
#
loop_
_entity.id
_entity.type
_entity.pdbx_description
1 polymer ?
#
loop_
_entity_poly.entity_id
_entity_poly.type
_entity_poly.pdbx_seq_one_letter_code
_entity_poly.pdbx_strand_id
1 'polypeptide(L)'
;MLYLYFKYTQEIALFKVIDGLKNKLDQKRPLSDLMSKNLQEYLILHWTYHSNAIEGNALRLLETKVVLEGIAVGGKKLKDHFEVINHRDAIYYVEDIIKKEEPFSEWQICNIHQLILKNIDDDNAGRYRQQNVLISGTTNTPPDYTLLNDKMAQLVDWYNTQADLMHPIERAAKVYADFVGIHPFIDGNGCISRLLLN
;
A
#
# COMPACT_ATOMS: atom_id res chain seq x y z
N MET A 1 -33.06 6.16 9.56
CA MET A 1 -33.39 5.35 8.36
C MET A 1 -33.18 6.10 7.05
N LEU A 2 -33.72 7.30 6.84
CA LEU A 2 -33.52 8.09 5.59
C LEU A 2 -32.05 8.43 5.29
N TYR A 3 -31.25 8.78 6.29
CA TYR A 3 -29.82 9.12 6.12
C TYR A 3 -28.96 7.93 5.64
N LEU A 4 -29.22 6.73 6.17
CA LEU A 4 -28.57 5.50 5.73
C LEU A 4 -28.97 5.13 4.30
N TYR A 5 -30.24 5.31 3.95
CA TYR A 5 -30.72 5.09 2.59
C TYR A 5 -30.11 6.06 1.57
N PHE A 6 -29.98 7.33 1.93
CA PHE A 6 -29.34 8.35 1.08
C PHE A 6 -27.84 8.09 0.89
N LYS A 7 -27.13 7.69 1.94
CA LYS A 7 -25.72 7.32 1.88
C LYS A 7 -25.51 6.09 0.97
N TYR A 8 -26.31 5.07 1.16
CA TYR A 8 -26.26 3.84 0.36
C TYR A 8 -26.55 4.08 -1.14
N THR A 9 -27.49 4.96 -1.47
CA THR A 9 -27.79 5.33 -2.87
C THR A 9 -26.69 6.15 -3.52
N GLN A 10 -25.97 7.00 -2.78
CA GLN A 10 -24.82 7.75 -3.29
C GLN A 10 -23.60 6.84 -3.53
N GLU A 11 -23.34 5.89 -2.65
CA GLU A 11 -22.27 4.89 -2.82
C GLU A 11 -22.49 4.03 -4.07
N ILE A 12 -23.70 3.52 -4.27
CA ILE A 12 -24.05 2.76 -5.49
C ILE A 12 -23.87 3.61 -6.75
N ALA A 13 -24.22 4.90 -6.72
CA ALA A 13 -24.05 5.78 -7.86
C ALA A 13 -22.57 6.02 -8.18
N LEU A 14 -21.71 6.16 -7.16
CA LEU A 14 -20.27 6.32 -7.32
C LEU A 14 -19.64 5.07 -7.94
N PHE A 15 -19.95 3.88 -7.43
CA PHE A 15 -19.42 2.63 -7.97
C PHE A 15 -19.83 2.40 -9.44
N LYS A 16 -21.06 2.74 -9.81
CA LYS A 16 -21.49 2.68 -11.22
C LYS A 16 -20.66 3.57 -12.14
N VAL A 17 -20.27 4.76 -11.69
CA VAL A 17 -19.38 5.64 -12.47
C VAL A 17 -18.00 5.02 -12.61
N ILE A 18 -17.43 4.50 -11.53
CA ILE A 18 -16.11 3.84 -11.53
C ILE A 18 -16.12 2.62 -12.46
N ASP A 19 -17.13 1.76 -12.34
CA ASP A 19 -17.29 0.58 -13.19
C ASP A 19 -17.44 0.96 -14.67
N GLY A 20 -18.18 2.03 -14.94
CA GLY A 20 -18.30 2.57 -16.30
C GLY A 20 -16.96 3.04 -16.89
N LEU A 21 -16.09 3.66 -16.06
CA LEU A 21 -14.75 4.06 -16.49
C LEU A 21 -13.83 2.85 -16.67
N LYS A 22 -13.91 1.87 -15.76
CA LYS A 22 -13.17 0.60 -15.88
C LYS A 22 -13.54 -0.13 -17.15
N ASN A 23 -14.83 -0.28 -17.43
CA ASN A 23 -15.30 -0.93 -18.67
C ASN A 23 -14.78 -0.24 -19.93
N LYS A 24 -14.73 1.10 -19.96
CA LYS A 24 -14.13 1.85 -21.08
C LYS A 24 -12.63 1.59 -21.24
N LEU A 25 -11.92 1.40 -20.13
CA LEU A 25 -10.49 1.04 -20.14
C LEU A 25 -10.31 -0.38 -20.65
N ASP A 26 -11.11 -1.32 -20.16
CA ASP A 26 -11.03 -2.73 -20.54
C ASP A 26 -11.32 -2.95 -22.03
N GLN A 27 -12.21 -2.15 -22.64
CA GLN A 27 -12.46 -2.15 -24.09
C GLN A 27 -11.24 -1.74 -24.94
N LYS A 28 -10.24 -1.09 -24.32
CA LYS A 28 -8.98 -0.71 -24.99
C LYS A 28 -7.87 -1.74 -24.80
N ARG A 29 -8.13 -2.81 -24.07
CA ARG A 29 -7.18 -3.92 -23.85
C ARG A 29 -7.24 -4.95 -24.99
N PRO A 30 -6.12 -5.64 -25.29
CA PRO A 30 -4.80 -5.46 -24.68
C PRO A 30 -4.13 -4.16 -25.14
N LEU A 31 -3.44 -3.49 -24.23
CA LEU A 31 -2.56 -2.37 -24.57
C LEU A 31 -1.32 -2.93 -25.29
N SER A 32 -0.71 -2.14 -26.17
CA SER A 32 0.59 -2.53 -26.74
C SER A 32 1.66 -2.64 -25.63
N ASP A 33 2.66 -3.50 -25.84
CA ASP A 33 3.74 -3.70 -24.88
C ASP A 33 4.43 -2.38 -24.50
N LEU A 34 4.65 -1.50 -25.49
CA LEU A 34 5.25 -0.18 -25.25
C LEU A 34 4.35 0.70 -24.38
N MET A 35 3.04 0.73 -24.65
CA MET A 35 2.10 1.51 -23.81
C MET A 35 2.03 0.95 -22.39
N SER A 36 1.98 -0.37 -22.24
CA SER A 36 1.94 -1.03 -20.94
C SER A 36 3.19 -0.70 -20.12
N LYS A 37 4.36 -0.79 -20.75
CA LYS A 37 5.64 -0.47 -20.12
C LYS A 37 5.72 1.00 -19.69
N ASN A 38 5.40 1.92 -20.59
CA ASN A 38 5.43 3.36 -20.28
C ASN A 38 4.47 3.73 -19.15
N LEU A 39 3.27 3.13 -19.14
CA LEU A 39 2.29 3.35 -18.08
C LEU A 39 2.80 2.80 -16.74
N GLN A 40 3.38 1.60 -16.74
CA GLN A 40 3.95 0.98 -15.55
C GLN A 40 5.10 1.84 -14.98
N GLU A 41 6.04 2.28 -15.81
CA GLU A 41 7.15 3.14 -15.39
C GLU A 41 6.64 4.48 -14.81
N TYR A 42 5.63 5.09 -15.44
CA TYR A 42 4.98 6.30 -14.94
C TYR A 42 4.33 6.07 -13.57
N LEU A 43 3.55 5.01 -13.41
CA LEU A 43 2.87 4.68 -12.16
C LEU A 43 3.88 4.38 -11.03
N ILE A 44 4.90 3.57 -11.29
CA ILE A 44 5.96 3.25 -10.32
C ILE A 44 6.66 4.52 -9.84
N LEU A 45 7.05 5.42 -10.75
CA LEU A 45 7.69 6.69 -10.40
C LEU A 45 6.79 7.53 -9.48
N HIS A 46 5.53 7.75 -9.90
CA HIS A 46 4.61 8.61 -9.16
C HIS A 46 4.19 8.01 -7.81
N TRP A 47 3.92 6.72 -7.78
CA TRP A 47 3.62 6.02 -6.53
C TRP A 47 4.76 6.09 -5.54
N THR A 48 5.96 5.76 -6.00
CA THR A 48 7.16 5.80 -5.16
C THR A 48 7.39 7.21 -4.63
N TYR A 49 7.34 8.22 -5.51
CA TYR A 49 7.54 9.60 -5.10
C TYR A 49 6.50 10.04 -4.05
N HIS A 50 5.21 9.91 -4.36
CA HIS A 50 4.15 10.41 -3.48
C HIS A 50 4.09 9.66 -2.15
N SER A 51 4.25 8.33 -2.16
CA SER A 51 4.25 7.55 -0.93
C SER A 51 5.39 7.94 0.00
N ASN A 52 6.60 8.12 -0.53
CA ASN A 52 7.75 8.53 0.27
C ASN A 52 7.69 10.02 0.70
N ALA A 53 7.16 10.90 -0.14
CA ALA A 53 6.98 12.31 0.19
C ALA A 53 6.01 12.50 1.38
N ILE A 54 4.95 11.69 1.48
CA ILE A 54 4.02 11.68 2.62
C ILE A 54 4.76 11.33 3.93
N GLU A 55 5.75 10.44 3.86
CA GLU A 55 6.58 10.04 5.02
C GLU A 55 7.77 11.00 5.27
N GLY A 56 7.86 12.09 4.51
CA GLY A 56 8.89 13.12 4.74
C GLY A 56 10.21 12.91 4.01
N ASN A 57 10.26 12.01 3.01
CA ASN A 57 11.44 11.85 2.15
C ASN A 57 11.76 13.17 1.42
N ALA A 58 13.04 13.53 1.38
CA ALA A 58 13.51 14.83 0.87
C ALA A 58 13.76 14.85 -0.65
N LEU A 59 13.61 13.73 -1.36
CA LEU A 59 13.79 13.66 -2.81
C LEU A 59 12.60 14.29 -3.54
N ARG A 60 12.89 15.08 -4.58
CA ARG A 60 11.88 15.61 -5.51
C ARG A 60 11.55 14.57 -6.57
N LEU A 61 10.45 14.75 -7.30
CA LEU A 61 10.01 13.80 -8.34
C LEU A 61 11.12 13.44 -9.36
N LEU A 62 11.84 14.44 -9.87
CA LEU A 62 12.93 14.21 -10.81
C LEU A 62 14.13 13.52 -10.14
N GLU A 63 14.42 13.84 -8.88
CA GLU A 63 15.47 13.17 -8.11
C GLU A 63 15.10 11.71 -7.82
N THR A 64 13.83 11.45 -7.50
CA THR A 64 13.30 10.09 -7.36
C THR A 64 13.50 9.29 -8.65
N LYS A 65 13.21 9.88 -9.82
CA LYS A 65 13.45 9.23 -11.11
C LYS A 65 14.93 8.87 -11.29
N VAL A 66 15.83 9.80 -11.01
CA VAL A 66 17.29 9.59 -11.10
C VAL A 66 17.76 8.46 -10.18
N VAL A 67 17.23 8.38 -8.96
CA VAL A 67 17.52 7.29 -8.01
C VAL A 67 16.99 5.95 -8.53
N LEU A 68 15.79 5.92 -9.11
CA LEU A 68 15.23 4.71 -9.72
C LEU A 68 16.01 4.21 -10.93
N GLU A 69 16.74 5.11 -11.62
CA GLU A 69 17.69 4.80 -12.69
C GLU A 69 19.07 4.34 -12.15
N GLY A 70 19.24 4.24 -10.81
CA GLY A 70 20.46 3.75 -10.17
C GLY A 70 21.53 4.82 -9.93
N ILE A 71 21.19 6.11 -10.03
CA ILE A 71 22.11 7.23 -9.86
C ILE A 71 21.88 7.91 -8.52
N ALA A 72 22.94 8.11 -7.74
CA ALA A 72 22.87 8.81 -6.46
C ALA A 72 22.71 10.33 -6.65
N VAL A 73 21.86 10.94 -5.82
CA VAL A 73 21.64 12.38 -5.79
C VAL A 73 22.46 13.02 -4.67
N GLY A 74 23.35 13.94 -5.03
CA GLY A 74 24.20 14.64 -4.06
C GLY A 74 23.38 15.49 -3.07
N GLY A 75 23.86 15.58 -1.82
CA GLY A 75 23.24 16.38 -0.76
C GLY A 75 21.97 15.77 -0.15
N LYS A 76 21.62 14.55 -0.51
CA LYS A 76 20.50 13.79 0.09
C LYS A 76 21.02 12.69 1.00
N LYS A 77 20.23 12.30 2.00
CA LYS A 77 20.58 11.20 2.92
C LYS A 77 20.53 9.87 2.17
N LEU A 78 21.38 8.94 2.56
CA LEU A 78 21.37 7.58 2.03
C LEU A 78 20.02 6.87 2.30
N LYS A 79 19.43 7.13 3.48
CA LYS A 79 18.08 6.66 3.83
C LYS A 79 17.05 7.06 2.77
N ASP A 80 17.05 8.32 2.31
CA ASP A 80 16.08 8.80 1.30
C ASP A 80 16.19 7.99 -0.01
N HIS A 81 17.41 7.58 -0.40
CA HIS A 81 17.62 6.73 -1.57
C HIS A 81 17.10 5.30 -1.35
N PHE A 82 17.38 4.72 -0.17
CA PHE A 82 16.88 3.39 0.16
C PHE A 82 15.36 3.35 0.21
N GLU A 83 14.69 4.33 0.79
CA GLU A 83 13.24 4.41 0.82
C GLU A 83 12.63 4.34 -0.59
N VAL A 84 13.21 5.06 -1.55
CA VAL A 84 12.77 5.05 -2.96
C VAL A 84 13.00 3.69 -3.62
N ILE A 85 14.19 3.13 -3.48
CA ILE A 85 14.55 1.83 -4.08
C ILE A 85 13.68 0.72 -3.47
N ASN A 86 13.56 0.70 -2.16
CA ASN A 86 12.79 -0.30 -1.42
C ASN A 86 11.30 -0.25 -1.77
N HIS A 87 10.74 0.95 -1.90
CA HIS A 87 9.34 1.12 -2.27
C HIS A 87 9.06 0.58 -3.68
N ARG A 88 9.94 0.85 -4.66
CA ARG A 88 9.86 0.25 -6.00
C ARG A 88 9.92 -1.27 -5.94
N ASP A 89 10.87 -1.82 -5.19
CA ASP A 89 11.05 -3.27 -5.07
C ASP A 89 9.83 -3.94 -4.41
N ALA A 90 9.21 -3.24 -3.44
CA ALA A 90 7.95 -3.67 -2.84
C ALA A 90 6.78 -3.64 -3.83
N ILE A 91 6.69 -2.64 -4.73
CA ILE A 91 5.70 -2.63 -5.82
C ILE A 91 5.87 -3.87 -6.71
N TYR A 92 7.10 -4.16 -7.16
CA TYR A 92 7.35 -5.35 -7.99
C TYR A 92 7.01 -6.65 -7.27
N TYR A 93 7.26 -6.74 -5.97
CA TYR A 93 6.89 -7.90 -5.18
C TYR A 93 5.36 -8.07 -5.11
N VAL A 94 4.61 -6.98 -4.90
CA VAL A 94 3.14 -7.03 -4.93
C VAL A 94 2.62 -7.44 -6.30
N GLU A 95 3.17 -6.89 -7.39
CA GLU A 95 2.81 -7.31 -8.75
C GLU A 95 3.08 -8.81 -9.00
N ASP A 96 4.16 -9.35 -8.46
CA ASP A 96 4.52 -10.77 -8.59
C ASP A 96 3.54 -11.68 -7.83
N ILE A 97 3.13 -11.29 -6.61
CA ILE A 97 2.07 -11.97 -5.84
C ILE A 97 0.78 -12.04 -6.67
N ILE A 98 0.36 -10.91 -7.25
CA ILE A 98 -0.87 -10.84 -8.05
C ILE A 98 -0.76 -11.72 -9.30
N LYS A 99 0.37 -11.69 -10.00
CA LYS A 99 0.60 -12.52 -11.20
C LYS A 99 0.59 -14.02 -10.91
N LYS A 100 1.03 -14.41 -9.71
CA LYS A 100 1.05 -15.81 -9.25
C LYS A 100 -0.24 -16.24 -8.56
N GLU A 101 -1.20 -15.32 -8.42
CA GLU A 101 -2.47 -15.55 -7.71
C GLU A 101 -2.24 -16.11 -6.28
N GLU A 102 -1.17 -15.61 -5.61
CA GLU A 102 -0.88 -16.03 -4.24
C GLU A 102 -1.93 -15.48 -3.27
N PRO A 103 -2.36 -16.26 -2.27
CA PRO A 103 -3.38 -15.82 -1.32
C PRO A 103 -2.84 -14.69 -0.44
N PHE A 104 -3.70 -13.74 -0.09
CA PHE A 104 -3.36 -12.69 0.88
C PHE A 104 -3.01 -13.29 2.25
N SER A 105 -1.86 -12.95 2.80
CA SER A 105 -1.34 -13.57 4.02
C SER A 105 -0.47 -12.62 4.85
N GLU A 106 -0.38 -12.89 6.15
CA GLU A 106 0.54 -12.17 7.04
C GLU A 106 2.00 -12.29 6.60
N TRP A 107 2.38 -13.44 6.05
CA TRP A 107 3.73 -13.67 5.55
C TRP A 107 4.09 -12.70 4.42
N GLN A 108 3.17 -12.47 3.48
CA GLN A 108 3.38 -11.49 2.40
C GLN A 108 3.46 -10.05 2.93
N ILE A 109 2.60 -9.70 3.90
CA ILE A 109 2.64 -8.39 4.54
C ILE A 109 3.99 -8.17 5.23
N CYS A 110 4.50 -9.17 5.97
CA CYS A 110 5.81 -9.11 6.59
C CYS A 110 6.95 -9.02 5.58
N ASN A 111 6.86 -9.71 4.43
CA ASN A 111 7.86 -9.59 3.36
C ASN A 111 7.85 -8.21 2.70
N ILE A 112 6.67 -7.62 2.47
CA ILE A 112 6.57 -6.24 1.98
C ILE A 112 7.25 -5.29 2.98
N HIS A 113 6.99 -5.46 4.28
CA HIS A 113 7.62 -4.66 5.32
C HIS A 113 9.15 -4.84 5.35
N GLN A 114 9.62 -6.08 5.20
CA GLN A 114 11.05 -6.37 5.13
C GLN A 114 11.71 -5.65 3.95
N LEU A 115 11.06 -5.61 2.79
CA LEU A 115 11.54 -4.85 1.64
C LEU A 115 11.58 -3.34 1.92
N ILE A 116 10.51 -2.78 2.49
CA ILE A 116 10.40 -1.34 2.78
C ILE A 116 11.50 -0.86 3.74
N LEU A 117 11.85 -1.63 4.77
CA LEU A 117 12.85 -1.26 5.76
C LEU A 117 14.27 -1.78 5.49
N LYS A 118 14.49 -2.49 4.39
CA LYS A 118 15.81 -3.03 4.03
C LYS A 118 16.88 -1.92 3.97
N ASN A 119 18.00 -2.12 4.68
CA ASN A 119 19.10 -1.16 4.83
C ASN A 119 18.71 0.16 5.52
N ILE A 120 17.52 0.23 6.13
CA ILE A 120 17.02 1.38 6.88
C ILE A 120 16.90 1.02 8.36
N ASP A 121 16.21 -0.06 8.66
CA ASP A 121 16.03 -0.65 10.00
C ASP A 121 15.85 -2.17 9.88
N ASP A 122 16.95 -2.87 9.64
CA ASP A 122 16.94 -4.31 9.41
C ASP A 122 16.53 -5.11 10.67
N ASP A 123 16.68 -4.53 11.86
CA ASP A 123 16.31 -5.18 13.12
C ASP A 123 14.80 -5.32 13.27
N ASN A 124 14.03 -4.35 12.81
CA ASN A 124 12.58 -4.34 12.86
C ASN A 124 11.93 -4.80 11.54
N ALA A 125 12.70 -4.94 10.46
CA ALA A 125 12.20 -5.31 9.15
C ALA A 125 11.47 -6.68 9.16
N GLY A 126 10.23 -6.71 8.68
CA GLY A 126 9.42 -7.93 8.60
C GLY A 126 8.85 -8.43 9.94
N ARG A 127 8.93 -7.65 11.00
CA ARG A 127 8.53 -8.06 12.35
C ARG A 127 7.49 -7.12 12.95
N TYR A 128 6.45 -7.68 13.55
CA TYR A 128 5.50 -6.89 14.32
C TYR A 128 6.19 -6.25 15.54
N ARG A 129 5.74 -5.06 15.88
CA ARG A 129 6.24 -4.33 17.06
C ARG A 129 6.02 -5.13 18.35
N GLN A 130 6.96 -5.00 19.27
CA GLN A 130 6.92 -5.62 20.60
C GLN A 130 6.69 -4.60 21.72
N GLN A 131 6.16 -3.44 21.36
CA GLN A 131 5.82 -2.34 22.28
C GLN A 131 4.63 -1.56 21.77
N ASN A 132 3.97 -0.85 22.70
CA ASN A 132 2.88 0.03 22.35
C ASN A 132 3.40 1.32 21.70
N VAL A 133 2.65 1.81 20.70
CA VAL A 133 2.99 3.03 19.95
C VAL A 133 1.82 3.99 19.98
N LEU A 134 2.12 5.27 19.75
CA LEU A 134 1.13 6.32 19.52
C LEU A 134 1.31 6.85 18.09
N ILE A 135 0.21 7.07 17.40
CA ILE A 135 0.22 7.66 16.06
C ILE A 135 0.06 9.17 16.21
N SER A 136 1.06 9.92 15.77
CA SER A 136 1.00 11.39 15.81
C SER A 136 -0.14 11.94 14.95
N GLY A 137 -0.84 12.96 15.46
CA GLY A 137 -1.90 13.64 14.70
C GLY A 137 -3.26 12.95 14.70
N THR A 138 -3.45 11.88 15.48
CA THR A 138 -4.74 11.20 15.64
C THR A 138 -5.05 10.93 17.10
N THR A 139 -6.34 10.84 17.44
CA THR A 139 -6.84 10.36 18.73
C THR A 139 -6.99 8.83 18.77
N ASN A 140 -6.81 8.15 17.64
CA ASN A 140 -6.87 6.70 17.56
C ASN A 140 -5.64 6.09 18.24
N THR A 141 -5.86 5.18 19.18
CA THR A 141 -4.80 4.40 19.82
C THR A 141 -4.78 3.01 19.20
N PRO A 142 -3.65 2.59 18.62
CA PRO A 142 -3.50 1.22 18.14
C PRO A 142 -3.70 0.19 19.25
N PRO A 143 -4.09 -1.04 18.93
CA PRO A 143 -4.24 -2.11 19.92
C PRO A 143 -2.92 -2.38 20.65
N ASP A 144 -3.02 -2.98 21.85
CA ASP A 144 -1.85 -3.46 22.57
C ASP A 144 -1.04 -4.43 21.69
N TYR A 145 0.29 -4.36 21.77
CA TYR A 145 1.18 -5.16 20.93
C TYR A 145 0.97 -6.67 21.11
N THR A 146 0.50 -7.12 22.27
CA THR A 146 0.20 -8.53 22.55
C THR A 146 -1.00 -9.06 21.73
N LEU A 147 -1.83 -8.16 21.22
CA LEU A 147 -3.02 -8.49 20.40
C LEU A 147 -2.74 -8.48 18.89
N LEU A 148 -1.53 -8.11 18.46
CA LEU A 148 -1.25 -7.89 17.04
C LEU A 148 -1.42 -9.14 16.18
N ASN A 149 -0.94 -10.29 16.67
CA ASN A 149 -1.08 -11.55 15.94
C ASN A 149 -2.56 -11.88 15.69
N ASP A 150 -3.41 -11.77 16.72
CA ASP A 150 -4.84 -12.04 16.60
C ASP A 150 -5.52 -11.03 15.66
N LYS A 151 -5.14 -9.75 15.73
CA LYS A 151 -5.72 -8.70 14.87
C LYS A 151 -5.34 -8.86 13.40
N MET A 152 -4.09 -9.20 13.14
CA MET A 152 -3.61 -9.43 11.78
C MET A 152 -4.20 -10.71 11.20
N ALA A 153 -4.29 -11.79 11.98
CA ALA A 153 -4.97 -13.01 11.58
C ALA A 153 -6.45 -12.75 11.23
N GLN A 154 -7.16 -11.95 12.04
CA GLN A 154 -8.56 -11.56 11.77
C GLN A 154 -8.69 -10.76 10.47
N LEU A 155 -7.77 -9.82 10.19
CA LEU A 155 -7.76 -9.05 8.94
C LEU A 155 -7.58 -9.96 7.73
N VAL A 156 -6.62 -10.87 7.79
CA VAL A 156 -6.32 -11.81 6.71
C VAL A 156 -7.47 -12.81 6.50
N ASP A 157 -8.03 -13.36 7.57
CA ASP A 157 -9.19 -14.25 7.51
C ASP A 157 -10.40 -13.56 6.88
N TRP A 158 -10.71 -12.33 7.35
CA TRP A 158 -11.80 -11.54 6.76
C TRP A 158 -11.57 -11.32 5.26
N TYR A 159 -10.36 -10.96 4.85
CA TYR A 159 -10.06 -10.72 3.43
C TYR A 159 -10.29 -11.99 2.59
N ASN A 160 -9.80 -13.13 3.06
CA ASN A 160 -9.88 -14.38 2.32
C ASN A 160 -11.28 -15.03 2.32
N THR A 161 -12.16 -14.66 3.26
CA THR A 161 -13.48 -15.32 3.43
C THR A 161 -14.66 -14.43 3.07
N GLN A 162 -14.54 -13.10 3.20
CA GLN A 162 -15.69 -12.18 3.11
C GLN A 162 -15.47 -11.03 2.13
N ALA A 163 -14.24 -10.72 1.76
CA ALA A 163 -13.95 -9.52 0.98
C ALA A 163 -14.54 -9.54 -0.44
N ASP A 164 -14.72 -10.72 -1.03
CA ASP A 164 -15.30 -10.85 -2.37
C ASP A 164 -16.79 -10.48 -2.46
N LEU A 165 -17.45 -10.32 -1.32
CA LEU A 165 -18.83 -9.82 -1.24
C LEU A 165 -18.93 -8.30 -1.40
N MET A 166 -17.81 -7.61 -1.37
CA MET A 166 -17.72 -6.15 -1.43
C MET A 166 -17.24 -5.67 -2.80
N HIS A 167 -17.62 -4.44 -3.15
CA HIS A 167 -17.02 -3.78 -4.32
C HIS A 167 -15.50 -3.65 -4.14
N PRO A 168 -14.66 -3.86 -5.17
CA PRO A 168 -13.20 -3.84 -5.04
C PRO A 168 -12.64 -2.58 -4.37
N ILE A 169 -13.19 -1.39 -4.68
CA ILE A 169 -12.78 -0.13 -4.04
C ILE A 169 -13.12 -0.11 -2.55
N GLU A 170 -14.29 -0.59 -2.16
CA GLU A 170 -14.71 -0.67 -0.77
C GLU A 170 -13.84 -1.67 0.01
N ARG A 171 -13.57 -2.84 -0.59
CA ARG A 171 -12.66 -3.84 -0.06
C ARG A 171 -11.26 -3.26 0.20
N ALA A 172 -10.68 -2.59 -0.80
CA ALA A 172 -9.37 -1.95 -0.68
C ALA A 172 -9.35 -0.88 0.43
N ALA A 173 -10.37 -0.02 0.48
CA ALA A 173 -10.51 1.00 1.52
C ALA A 173 -10.62 0.40 2.93
N LYS A 174 -11.33 -0.73 3.08
CA LYS A 174 -11.47 -1.43 4.36
C LYS A 174 -10.13 -2.06 4.79
N VAL A 175 -9.41 -2.75 3.90
CA VAL A 175 -8.07 -3.29 4.20
C VAL A 175 -7.15 -2.18 4.66
N TYR A 176 -7.13 -1.06 3.93
CA TYR A 176 -6.33 0.11 4.29
C TYR A 176 -6.67 0.61 5.71
N ALA A 177 -7.95 0.86 5.99
CA ALA A 177 -8.40 1.40 7.26
C ALA A 177 -8.11 0.45 8.44
N ASP A 178 -8.39 -0.83 8.28
CA ASP A 178 -8.15 -1.85 9.31
C ASP A 178 -6.65 -2.01 9.58
N PHE A 179 -5.82 -2.08 8.53
CA PHE A 179 -4.37 -2.20 8.67
C PHE A 179 -3.76 -0.98 9.38
N VAL A 180 -4.16 0.24 8.96
CA VAL A 180 -3.71 1.48 9.62
C VAL A 180 -4.17 1.52 11.08
N GLY A 181 -5.38 1.05 11.37
CA GLY A 181 -5.92 0.98 12.73
C GLY A 181 -5.18 -0.02 13.62
N ILE A 182 -4.77 -1.17 13.09
CA ILE A 182 -3.95 -2.16 13.79
C ILE A 182 -2.53 -1.64 14.03
N HIS A 183 -1.95 -0.97 13.02
CA HIS A 183 -0.59 -0.40 13.09
C HIS A 183 0.46 -1.39 13.56
N PRO A 184 0.64 -2.52 12.82
CA PRO A 184 1.36 -3.67 13.37
C PRO A 184 2.87 -3.49 13.49
N PHE A 185 3.45 -2.51 12.82
CA PHE A 185 4.90 -2.29 12.77
C PHE A 185 5.33 -1.02 13.53
N ILE A 186 6.63 -0.93 13.85
CA ILE A 186 7.23 0.26 14.47
C ILE A 186 7.25 1.45 13.50
N ASP A 187 7.57 1.19 12.24
CA ASP A 187 7.65 2.17 11.14
C ASP A 187 7.12 1.53 9.85
N GLY A 188 6.97 2.29 8.76
CA GLY A 188 6.57 1.78 7.44
C GLY A 188 5.09 1.43 7.27
N ASN A 189 4.24 1.54 8.29
CA ASN A 189 2.81 1.19 8.21
C ASN A 189 2.08 2.00 7.14
N GLY A 190 2.39 3.28 6.98
CA GLY A 190 1.81 4.15 5.95
C GLY A 190 2.16 3.68 4.53
N CYS A 191 3.42 3.37 4.28
CA CYS A 191 3.87 2.84 2.99
C CYS A 191 3.18 1.52 2.65
N ILE A 192 3.11 0.59 3.60
CA ILE A 192 2.48 -0.72 3.40
C ILE A 192 0.98 -0.56 3.14
N SER A 193 0.27 0.21 3.96
CA SER A 193 -1.17 0.40 3.79
C SER A 193 -1.52 0.94 2.40
N ARG A 194 -0.70 1.85 1.84
CA ARG A 194 -0.87 2.37 0.49
C ARG A 194 -0.53 1.33 -0.59
N LEU A 195 0.40 0.41 -0.34
CA LEU A 195 0.66 -0.73 -1.22
C LEU A 195 -0.48 -1.74 -1.21
N LEU A 196 -1.07 -2.02 -0.05
CA LEU A 196 -2.22 -2.93 0.10
C LEU A 196 -3.52 -2.35 -0.49
N LEU A 197 -3.61 -1.02 -0.66
CA LEU A 197 -4.76 -0.35 -1.28
C LEU A 197 -4.83 -0.59 -2.80
N ASN A 198 -3.70 -0.85 -3.44
CA ASN A 198 -3.56 -0.99 -4.89
C ASN A 198 -3.54 -2.45 -5.34
#